data_70b9b565ad96d506bcf4d0f58c51bf07
#
_entry.id   70b9b565ad96d506bcf4d0f58c51bf07
#
_cell.length_a   1.000
_cell.length_b   1.000
_cell.length_c   1.000
_cell.angle_alpha   90.00
_cell.angle_beta   90.00
_cell.angle_gamma   90.00
#
_symmetry.space_group_name_H-M   'P 1'
#
loop_
_entity.id
_entity.type
_entity.pdbx_description
1 polymer ?
#
loop_
_entity_poly.entity_id
_entity_poly.type
_entity_poly.pdbx_seq_one_letter_code
_entity_poly.pdbx_strand_id
1 'polypeptide(L)'
;MAKQLIYTDEARKAMKAGVDKLANAVKVTLGPKGRYVVLDKKFGSPTVTNDGVTIAKEIELEDPFENMGAQLVKEVASKTNDVAGDGTTTATVLAQSMITEGLRNITAGANANHIKAGIDKAVGAIIEEIKKTSKKVNNKEEIAQIASISANDKEIGNLIADAMEKVGKDGVITVEEGKSADTTLDVVEGMQFDRGYTSPYFVTDAERMESILEDPYIIITDKKISSMQEILPLLEKVVQTGKGFLIIAEDIDGEALATLVVNKIRGTLKVIAVKAPGFGDRRKEMLQDIAILTGGTVISEETGLKLDAATIDMLGQAKRVVVDKENTTIVSGAGSKEEIGQRINQIRKQIEETKSDYDKEKLQERLAKLTGGVAVINVGAATETEMKEKKLRIEDALNATRAAVEEGLVPGGGV
;
A
#
# COMPACT_ATOMS: atom_id res chain seq x y z
N MET A 1 -20.61 -13.52 -22.54
CA MET A 1 -20.57 -14.92 -22.09
C MET A 1 -21.87 -15.26 -21.40
N ALA A 2 -22.45 -16.46 -21.64
CA ALA A 2 -23.61 -16.94 -20.90
C ALA A 2 -23.20 -17.21 -19.42
N LYS A 3 -24.10 -16.87 -18.48
CA LYS A 3 -23.88 -17.14 -17.06
C LYS A 3 -24.40 -18.52 -16.72
N GLN A 4 -23.67 -19.26 -15.89
CA GLN A 4 -24.15 -20.49 -15.25
C GLN A 4 -24.82 -20.12 -13.93
N LEU A 5 -25.89 -20.81 -13.60
CA LEU A 5 -26.68 -20.54 -12.39
C LEU A 5 -26.90 -21.87 -11.63
N ILE A 6 -26.55 -21.89 -10.37
CA ILE A 6 -26.90 -22.95 -9.41
C ILE A 6 -27.60 -22.34 -8.20
N TYR A 7 -28.44 -23.11 -7.53
CA TYR A 7 -29.30 -22.62 -6.46
C TYR A 7 -29.28 -23.52 -5.23
N THR A 8 -29.77 -23.01 -4.14
CA THR A 8 -30.06 -23.73 -2.89
C THR A 8 -28.84 -24.43 -2.28
N ASP A 9 -28.99 -25.66 -1.86
CA ASP A 9 -27.96 -26.42 -1.15
C ASP A 9 -26.79 -26.84 -2.03
N GLU A 10 -27.01 -27.01 -3.34
CA GLU A 10 -25.94 -27.32 -4.27
C GLU A 10 -24.95 -26.15 -4.38
N ALA A 11 -25.46 -24.92 -4.53
CA ALA A 11 -24.63 -23.72 -4.53
C ALA A 11 -23.82 -23.59 -3.24
N ARG A 12 -24.46 -23.77 -2.08
CA ARG A 12 -23.78 -23.69 -0.77
C ARG A 12 -22.69 -24.73 -0.60
N LYS A 13 -22.95 -25.99 -1.03
CA LYS A 13 -21.98 -27.09 -0.95
C LYS A 13 -20.75 -26.79 -1.84
N ALA A 14 -20.95 -26.34 -3.08
CA ALA A 14 -19.86 -25.99 -3.97
C ALA A 14 -19.01 -24.85 -3.39
N MET A 15 -19.62 -23.75 -2.97
CA MET A 15 -18.90 -22.65 -2.35
C MET A 15 -18.14 -23.08 -1.10
N LYS A 16 -18.78 -23.91 -0.21
CA LYS A 16 -18.10 -24.42 0.97
C LYS A 16 -16.91 -25.31 0.63
N ALA A 17 -17.02 -26.14 -0.39
CA ALA A 17 -15.90 -26.98 -0.85
C ALA A 17 -14.72 -26.13 -1.29
N GLY A 18 -14.96 -25.00 -1.98
CA GLY A 18 -13.93 -24.05 -2.35
C GLY A 18 -13.26 -23.37 -1.14
N VAL A 19 -14.09 -22.92 -0.17
CA VAL A 19 -13.58 -22.39 1.12
C VAL A 19 -12.69 -23.41 1.82
N ASP A 20 -13.14 -24.67 1.90
CA ASP A 20 -12.38 -25.73 2.58
C ASP A 20 -11.07 -26.05 1.87
N LYS A 21 -11.05 -26.12 0.54
CA LYS A 21 -9.85 -26.39 -0.25
C LYS A 21 -8.79 -25.32 0.00
N LEU A 22 -9.13 -24.04 -0.10
CA LEU A 22 -8.19 -22.94 0.16
C LEU A 22 -7.74 -22.93 1.62
N ALA A 23 -8.67 -22.92 2.56
CA ALA A 23 -8.33 -22.85 3.98
C ALA A 23 -7.50 -24.05 4.45
N ASN A 24 -7.74 -25.26 3.92
CA ASN A 24 -6.95 -26.44 4.23
C ASN A 24 -5.51 -26.36 3.70
N ALA A 25 -5.28 -25.69 2.57
CA ALA A 25 -3.92 -25.44 2.06
C ALA A 25 -3.18 -24.42 2.93
N VAL A 26 -3.87 -23.38 3.39
CA VAL A 26 -3.26 -22.31 4.21
C VAL A 26 -3.01 -22.76 5.65
N LYS A 27 -3.96 -23.44 6.29
CA LYS A 27 -3.89 -23.77 7.73
C LYS A 27 -2.75 -24.71 8.13
N VAL A 28 -2.14 -25.43 7.17
CA VAL A 28 -1.00 -26.31 7.46
C VAL A 28 0.26 -25.53 7.88
N THR A 29 0.27 -24.23 7.65
CA THR A 29 1.37 -23.33 8.03
C THR A 29 1.22 -22.78 9.46
N LEU A 30 0.06 -22.99 10.12
CA LEU A 30 -0.25 -22.38 11.40
C LEU A 30 0.54 -22.99 12.57
N GLY A 31 1.04 -22.12 13.43
CA GLY A 31 1.59 -22.46 14.74
C GLY A 31 2.98 -23.11 14.71
N PRO A 32 3.49 -23.55 15.88
CA PRO A 32 4.88 -24.03 16.02
C PRO A 32 5.19 -25.32 15.29
N LYS A 33 4.17 -26.05 14.81
CA LYS A 33 4.30 -27.20 13.93
C LYS A 33 3.94 -26.89 12.47
N GLY A 34 3.83 -25.60 12.16
CA GLY A 34 3.53 -25.13 10.81
C GLY A 34 4.56 -25.65 9.78
N ARG A 35 4.09 -25.95 8.59
CA ARG A 35 4.87 -26.51 7.48
C ARG A 35 4.91 -25.52 6.33
N TYR A 36 5.94 -25.67 5.51
CA TYR A 36 6.00 -24.97 4.23
C TYR A 36 5.09 -25.64 3.20
N VAL A 37 4.53 -24.83 2.31
CA VAL A 37 3.76 -25.26 1.13
C VAL A 37 4.60 -25.02 -0.10
N VAL A 38 4.57 -25.96 -1.02
CA VAL A 38 5.24 -25.83 -2.34
C VAL A 38 4.17 -25.48 -3.36
N LEU A 39 4.33 -24.35 -4.01
CA LEU A 39 3.42 -23.83 -5.03
C LEU A 39 4.07 -24.01 -6.39
N ASP A 40 3.36 -24.66 -7.31
CA ASP A 40 3.83 -24.84 -8.69
C ASP A 40 3.71 -23.50 -9.44
N LYS A 41 4.72 -23.20 -10.26
CA LYS A 41 4.70 -22.05 -11.17
C LYS A 41 4.78 -22.52 -12.60
N LYS A 42 3.91 -21.98 -13.47
CA LYS A 42 3.94 -22.28 -14.91
C LYS A 42 5.28 -21.94 -15.56
N PHE A 43 6.02 -20.97 -15.02
CA PHE A 43 7.33 -20.56 -15.49
C PHE A 43 8.23 -20.30 -14.27
N GLY A 44 9.44 -20.88 -14.28
CA GLY A 44 10.42 -20.75 -13.20
C GLY A 44 10.40 -21.87 -12.19
N SER A 45 11.07 -21.68 -11.06
CA SER A 45 11.14 -22.66 -9.98
C SER A 45 9.88 -22.58 -9.10
N PRO A 46 9.43 -23.72 -8.51
CA PRO A 46 8.34 -23.72 -7.52
C PRO A 46 8.64 -22.75 -6.37
N THR A 47 7.60 -22.10 -5.86
CA THR A 47 7.73 -21.25 -4.68
C THR A 47 7.48 -22.08 -3.43
N VAL A 48 8.40 -22.00 -2.47
CA VAL A 48 8.29 -22.65 -1.16
C VAL A 48 8.02 -21.54 -0.14
N THR A 49 6.86 -21.58 0.50
CA THR A 49 6.45 -20.52 1.45
C THR A 49 5.61 -21.10 2.60
N ASN A 50 5.62 -20.41 3.72
CA ASN A 50 4.72 -20.62 4.85
C ASN A 50 3.80 -19.41 5.10
N ASP A 51 3.90 -18.39 4.25
CA ASP A 51 3.02 -17.23 4.32
C ASP A 51 1.63 -17.54 3.79
N GLY A 52 0.61 -17.29 4.66
CA GLY A 52 -0.78 -17.61 4.38
C GLY A 52 -1.39 -16.82 3.22
N VAL A 53 -1.03 -15.54 3.08
CA VAL A 53 -1.57 -14.70 1.99
C VAL A 53 -0.98 -15.10 0.64
N THR A 54 0.32 -15.40 0.58
CA THR A 54 0.97 -15.88 -0.65
C THR A 54 0.35 -17.18 -1.13
N ILE A 55 0.11 -18.13 -0.20
CA ILE A 55 -0.56 -19.39 -0.53
C ILE A 55 -1.98 -19.12 -1.03
N ALA A 56 -2.75 -18.29 -0.32
CA ALA A 56 -4.14 -17.99 -0.69
C ALA A 56 -4.25 -17.32 -2.08
N LYS A 57 -3.30 -16.44 -2.44
CA LYS A 57 -3.28 -15.74 -3.74
C LYS A 57 -3.06 -16.69 -4.92
N GLU A 58 -2.28 -17.75 -4.76
CA GLU A 58 -1.95 -18.70 -5.82
C GLU A 58 -3.01 -19.78 -6.05
N ILE A 59 -3.98 -19.93 -5.13
CA ILE A 59 -5.01 -20.98 -5.27
C ILE A 59 -6.09 -20.53 -6.24
N GLU A 60 -6.21 -21.26 -7.35
CA GLU A 60 -7.33 -21.22 -8.30
C GLU A 60 -7.88 -22.63 -8.48
N LEU A 61 -9.22 -22.75 -8.50
CA LEU A 61 -9.90 -24.04 -8.64
C LEU A 61 -10.56 -24.15 -10.01
N GLU A 62 -10.56 -25.36 -10.57
CA GLU A 62 -11.13 -25.64 -11.90
C GLU A 62 -12.66 -25.44 -11.93
N ASP A 63 -13.36 -25.85 -10.87
CA ASP A 63 -14.80 -25.64 -10.77
C ASP A 63 -15.12 -24.18 -10.45
N PRO A 64 -15.88 -23.46 -11.32
CA PRO A 64 -16.16 -22.05 -11.12
C PRO A 64 -16.91 -21.71 -9.84
N PHE A 65 -17.78 -22.61 -9.35
CA PHE A 65 -18.57 -22.38 -8.15
C PHE A 65 -17.76 -22.65 -6.88
N GLU A 66 -16.89 -23.64 -6.89
CA GLU A 66 -15.92 -23.84 -5.81
C GLU A 66 -14.91 -22.67 -5.79
N ASN A 67 -14.45 -22.23 -6.99
CA ASN A 67 -13.52 -21.12 -7.08
C ASN A 67 -14.10 -19.83 -6.50
N MET A 68 -15.40 -19.54 -6.66
CA MET A 68 -16.03 -18.40 -5.98
C MET A 68 -15.90 -18.48 -4.46
N GLY A 69 -16.06 -19.68 -3.86
CA GLY A 69 -15.85 -19.88 -2.42
C GLY A 69 -14.39 -19.63 -2.01
N ALA A 70 -13.44 -20.13 -2.80
CA ALA A 70 -12.02 -19.90 -2.58
C ALA A 70 -11.68 -18.39 -2.67
N GLN A 71 -12.20 -17.67 -3.68
CA GLN A 71 -11.95 -16.23 -3.84
C GLN A 71 -12.44 -15.38 -2.65
N LEU A 72 -13.58 -15.73 -2.03
CA LEU A 72 -14.05 -15.05 -0.82
C LEU A 72 -13.06 -15.17 0.35
N VAL A 73 -12.47 -16.34 0.55
CA VAL A 73 -11.46 -16.54 1.62
C VAL A 73 -10.11 -15.92 1.24
N LYS A 74 -9.74 -15.95 -0.04
CA LYS A 74 -8.58 -15.23 -0.55
C LYS A 74 -8.67 -13.72 -0.25
N GLU A 75 -9.86 -13.13 -0.40
CA GLU A 75 -10.09 -11.71 -0.04
C GLU A 75 -9.89 -11.46 1.45
N VAL A 76 -10.32 -12.38 2.32
CA VAL A 76 -10.08 -12.29 3.77
C VAL A 76 -8.58 -12.25 4.08
N ALA A 77 -7.79 -13.18 3.52
CA ALA A 77 -6.36 -13.21 3.73
C ALA A 77 -5.68 -11.93 3.21
N SER A 78 -6.05 -11.47 2.01
CA SER A 78 -5.48 -10.27 1.40
C SER A 78 -5.78 -9.01 2.22
N LYS A 79 -7.04 -8.79 2.63
CA LYS A 79 -7.40 -7.66 3.47
C LYS A 79 -6.71 -7.66 4.83
N THR A 80 -6.53 -8.83 5.43
CA THR A 80 -5.80 -8.95 6.71
C THR A 80 -4.34 -8.55 6.52
N ASN A 81 -3.71 -8.97 5.42
CA ASN A 81 -2.35 -8.58 5.08
C ASN A 81 -2.22 -7.07 4.87
N ASP A 82 -3.13 -6.49 4.10
CA ASP A 82 -3.09 -5.06 3.76
C ASP A 82 -3.25 -4.16 5.02
N VAL A 83 -4.02 -4.62 6.01
CA VAL A 83 -4.29 -3.85 7.24
C VAL A 83 -3.28 -4.12 8.35
N ALA A 84 -2.87 -5.38 8.53
CA ALA A 84 -2.08 -5.79 9.69
C ALA A 84 -0.74 -6.46 9.36
N GLY A 85 -0.50 -6.91 8.12
CA GLY A 85 0.73 -7.61 7.72
C GLY A 85 0.97 -8.95 8.43
N ASP A 86 0.08 -9.35 9.34
CA ASP A 86 0.17 -10.57 10.16
C ASP A 86 -1.22 -11.17 10.38
N GLY A 87 -1.27 -12.43 10.81
CA GLY A 87 -2.52 -13.11 11.15
C GLY A 87 -3.33 -13.61 9.94
N THR A 88 -2.80 -13.60 8.72
CA THR A 88 -3.48 -14.00 7.49
C THR A 88 -3.98 -15.46 7.54
N THR A 89 -3.15 -16.37 8.07
CA THR A 89 -3.52 -17.78 8.30
C THR A 89 -4.62 -17.89 9.35
N THR A 90 -4.53 -17.14 10.45
CA THR A 90 -5.54 -17.12 11.52
C THR A 90 -6.88 -16.62 10.99
N ALA A 91 -6.90 -15.54 10.25
CA ALA A 91 -8.10 -14.98 9.62
C ALA A 91 -8.76 -15.99 8.66
N THR A 92 -7.97 -16.69 7.86
CA THR A 92 -8.42 -17.74 6.94
C THR A 92 -9.11 -18.90 7.70
N VAL A 93 -8.50 -19.37 8.80
CA VAL A 93 -9.04 -20.44 9.64
C VAL A 93 -10.34 -20.02 10.34
N LEU A 94 -10.38 -18.78 10.85
CA LEU A 94 -11.59 -18.22 11.47
C LEU A 94 -12.72 -18.08 10.44
N ALA A 95 -12.43 -17.60 9.24
CA ALA A 95 -13.41 -17.50 8.16
C ALA A 95 -13.98 -18.87 7.80
N GLN A 96 -13.13 -19.89 7.63
CA GLN A 96 -13.59 -21.27 7.39
C GLN A 96 -14.52 -21.78 8.50
N SER A 97 -14.15 -21.55 9.77
CA SER A 97 -14.94 -21.98 10.91
C SER A 97 -16.29 -21.29 10.97
N MET A 98 -16.32 -19.96 10.82
CA MET A 98 -17.56 -19.17 10.82
C MET A 98 -18.49 -19.57 9.67
N ILE A 99 -17.95 -19.77 8.46
CA ILE A 99 -18.75 -20.24 7.31
C ILE A 99 -19.30 -21.63 7.56
N THR A 100 -18.49 -22.54 8.08
CA THR A 100 -18.91 -23.93 8.34
C THR A 100 -20.05 -24.00 9.37
N GLU A 101 -19.91 -23.33 10.51
CA GLU A 101 -20.93 -23.29 11.54
C GLU A 101 -22.17 -22.48 11.12
N GLY A 102 -21.96 -21.36 10.39
CA GLY A 102 -23.06 -20.58 9.83
C GLY A 102 -23.92 -21.39 8.86
N LEU A 103 -23.30 -22.09 7.92
CA LEU A 103 -24.00 -22.95 6.96
C LEU A 103 -24.71 -24.13 7.65
N ARG A 104 -24.13 -24.74 8.69
CA ARG A 104 -24.74 -25.77 9.48
C ARG A 104 -26.03 -25.31 10.13
N ASN A 105 -26.03 -24.11 10.72
CA ASN A 105 -27.23 -23.54 11.35
C ASN A 105 -28.28 -23.15 10.30
N ILE A 106 -27.89 -22.61 9.14
CA ILE A 106 -28.83 -22.31 8.04
C ILE A 106 -29.51 -23.60 7.54
N THR A 107 -28.74 -24.66 7.36
CA THR A 107 -29.29 -25.95 6.93
C THR A 107 -30.26 -26.53 7.97
N ALA A 108 -30.05 -26.24 9.25
CA ALA A 108 -30.97 -26.59 10.34
C ALA A 108 -32.21 -25.67 10.42
N GLY A 109 -32.37 -24.70 9.51
CA GLY A 109 -33.52 -23.80 9.43
C GLY A 109 -33.38 -22.45 10.11
N ALA A 110 -32.19 -22.11 10.60
CA ALA A 110 -31.95 -20.80 11.18
C ALA A 110 -31.99 -19.69 10.12
N ASN A 111 -32.45 -18.50 10.49
CA ASN A 111 -32.51 -17.34 9.62
C ASN A 111 -31.10 -16.76 9.44
N ALA A 112 -30.64 -16.66 8.18
CA ALA A 112 -29.30 -16.15 7.83
C ALA A 112 -29.05 -14.72 8.31
N ASN A 113 -30.07 -13.84 8.27
CA ASN A 113 -29.95 -12.45 8.74
C ASN A 113 -29.77 -12.38 10.26
N HIS A 114 -30.43 -13.27 11.01
CA HIS A 114 -30.25 -13.37 12.47
C HIS A 114 -28.84 -13.86 12.82
N ILE A 115 -28.32 -14.86 12.06
CA ILE A 115 -26.95 -15.34 12.25
C ILE A 115 -25.96 -14.21 11.98
N LYS A 116 -26.12 -13.48 10.86
CA LYS A 116 -25.29 -12.34 10.54
C LYS A 116 -25.29 -11.28 11.66
N ALA A 117 -26.46 -10.86 12.12
CA ALA A 117 -26.59 -9.91 13.21
C ALA A 117 -25.94 -10.40 14.52
N GLY A 118 -26.01 -11.71 14.79
CA GLY A 118 -25.33 -12.34 15.92
C GLY A 118 -23.81 -12.30 15.79
N ILE A 119 -23.27 -12.57 14.61
CA ILE A 119 -21.84 -12.48 14.30
C ILE A 119 -21.37 -11.03 14.48
N ASP A 120 -22.05 -10.04 13.88
CA ASP A 120 -21.71 -8.62 13.97
C ASP A 120 -21.64 -8.16 15.44
N LYS A 121 -22.62 -8.57 16.26
CA LYS A 121 -22.65 -8.26 17.69
C LYS A 121 -21.50 -8.92 18.47
N ALA A 122 -21.20 -10.18 18.18
CA ALA A 122 -20.10 -10.91 18.81
C ALA A 122 -18.73 -10.29 18.45
N VAL A 123 -18.53 -9.96 17.17
CA VAL A 123 -17.31 -9.28 16.69
C VAL A 123 -17.11 -7.95 17.40
N GLY A 124 -18.16 -7.12 17.53
CA GLY A 124 -18.09 -5.86 18.27
C GLY A 124 -17.62 -6.03 19.72
N ALA A 125 -18.20 -7.00 20.43
CA ALA A 125 -17.84 -7.30 21.82
C ALA A 125 -16.39 -7.83 21.95
N ILE A 126 -15.95 -8.68 21.02
CA ILE A 126 -14.58 -9.20 20.99
C ILE A 126 -13.57 -8.07 20.73
N ILE A 127 -13.85 -7.18 19.79
CA ILE A 127 -12.99 -6.05 19.48
C ILE A 127 -12.81 -5.13 20.71
N GLU A 128 -13.90 -4.85 21.44
CA GLU A 128 -13.81 -4.07 22.67
C GLU A 128 -12.94 -4.73 23.73
N GLU A 129 -13.05 -6.05 23.88
CA GLU A 129 -12.24 -6.78 24.86
C GLU A 129 -10.77 -6.86 24.44
N ILE A 130 -10.47 -7.08 23.16
CA ILE A 130 -9.12 -7.04 22.62
C ILE A 130 -8.49 -5.67 22.89
N LYS A 131 -9.21 -4.56 22.65
CA LYS A 131 -8.70 -3.21 22.92
C LYS A 131 -8.36 -2.99 24.40
N LYS A 132 -9.11 -3.57 25.33
CA LYS A 132 -8.80 -3.48 26.78
C LYS A 132 -7.55 -4.24 27.16
N THR A 133 -7.30 -5.38 26.53
CA THR A 133 -6.14 -6.24 26.84
C THR A 133 -4.90 -5.84 26.05
N SER A 134 -5.03 -5.05 25.02
CA SER A 134 -3.94 -4.57 24.17
C SER A 134 -2.95 -3.70 24.96
N LYS A 135 -1.67 -3.91 24.71
CA LYS A 135 -0.55 -3.13 25.27
C LYS A 135 0.02 -2.22 24.17
N LYS A 136 0.16 -0.93 24.47
CA LYS A 136 0.80 0.03 23.55
C LYS A 136 2.28 -0.27 23.40
N VAL A 137 2.77 -0.14 22.18
CA VAL A 137 4.19 -0.24 21.84
C VAL A 137 4.82 1.14 21.97
N ASN A 138 5.81 1.30 22.84
CA ASN A 138 6.33 2.62 23.19
C ASN A 138 7.83 2.79 22.93
N ASN A 139 8.61 1.72 22.83
CA ASN A 139 10.05 1.81 22.74
C ASN A 139 10.64 1.01 21.57
N LYS A 140 11.87 1.35 21.19
CA LYS A 140 12.59 0.73 20.08
C LYS A 140 12.79 -0.79 20.27
N GLU A 141 12.99 -1.24 21.49
CA GLU A 141 13.22 -2.66 21.78
C GLU A 141 11.96 -3.49 21.52
N GLU A 142 10.78 -2.99 21.91
CA GLU A 142 9.50 -3.64 21.61
C GLU A 142 9.24 -3.68 20.11
N ILE A 143 9.53 -2.58 19.39
CA ILE A 143 9.44 -2.52 17.92
C ILE A 143 10.35 -3.59 17.30
N ALA A 144 11.61 -3.67 17.72
CA ALA A 144 12.55 -4.67 17.22
C ALA A 144 12.09 -6.11 17.51
N GLN A 145 11.49 -6.36 18.68
CA GLN A 145 10.94 -7.68 19.03
C GLN A 145 9.77 -8.07 18.13
N ILE A 146 8.82 -7.16 17.89
CA ILE A 146 7.67 -7.39 17.03
C ILE A 146 8.13 -7.70 15.60
N ALA A 147 8.98 -6.85 15.05
CA ALA A 147 9.53 -7.02 13.71
C ALA A 147 10.35 -8.32 13.58
N SER A 148 11.12 -8.68 14.63
CA SER A 148 11.90 -9.93 14.65
C SER A 148 11.02 -11.17 14.67
N ILE A 149 9.88 -11.13 15.39
CA ILE A 149 8.93 -12.25 15.44
C ILE A 149 8.25 -12.41 14.09
N SER A 150 7.77 -11.31 13.50
CA SER A 150 7.10 -11.33 12.22
C SER A 150 8.02 -11.77 11.08
N ALA A 151 9.24 -11.21 11.02
CA ALA A 151 10.25 -11.60 10.03
C ALA A 151 10.90 -12.97 10.30
N ASN A 152 10.73 -13.53 11.50
CA ASN A 152 11.51 -14.67 12.01
C ASN A 152 13.04 -14.44 11.86
N ASP A 153 13.48 -13.19 12.04
CA ASP A 153 14.86 -12.76 11.85
C ASP A 153 15.17 -11.53 12.72
N LYS A 154 16.18 -11.62 13.58
CA LYS A 154 16.56 -10.53 14.48
C LYS A 154 17.25 -9.36 13.79
N GLU A 155 17.99 -9.62 12.70
CA GLU A 155 18.69 -8.57 11.94
C GLU A 155 17.68 -7.70 11.22
N ILE A 156 16.68 -8.32 10.60
CA ILE A 156 15.54 -7.62 9.97
C ILE A 156 14.77 -6.83 11.02
N GLY A 157 14.51 -7.41 12.21
CA GLY A 157 13.80 -6.73 13.28
C GLY A 157 14.51 -5.47 13.76
N ASN A 158 15.82 -5.54 13.96
CA ASN A 158 16.62 -4.38 14.35
C ASN A 158 16.64 -3.31 13.23
N LEU A 159 16.77 -3.73 11.98
CA LEU A 159 16.77 -2.84 10.81
C LEU A 159 15.47 -2.04 10.70
N ILE A 160 14.32 -2.69 10.90
CA ILE A 160 13.01 -2.02 10.91
C ILE A 160 12.90 -1.05 12.08
N ALA A 161 13.35 -1.43 13.28
CA ALA A 161 13.34 -0.54 14.43
C ALA A 161 14.24 0.68 14.24
N ASP A 162 15.41 0.51 13.63
CA ASP A 162 16.32 1.60 13.27
C ASP A 162 15.70 2.52 12.21
N ALA A 163 15.01 1.96 11.24
CA ALA A 163 14.27 2.72 10.22
C ALA A 163 13.18 3.59 10.87
N MET A 164 12.34 2.99 11.74
CA MET A 164 11.27 3.70 12.44
C MET A 164 11.81 4.78 13.40
N GLU A 165 12.94 4.55 14.04
CA GLU A 165 13.57 5.56 14.89
C GLU A 165 14.04 6.77 14.08
N LYS A 166 14.61 6.54 12.88
CA LYS A 166 15.13 7.62 12.01
C LYS A 166 14.04 8.48 11.41
N VAL A 167 12.94 7.89 10.95
CA VAL A 167 11.86 8.63 10.29
C VAL A 167 10.69 8.98 11.21
N GLY A 168 10.67 8.44 12.42
CA GLY A 168 9.58 8.61 13.38
C GLY A 168 8.42 7.62 13.18
N LYS A 169 7.42 7.68 14.08
CA LYS A 169 6.28 6.73 14.07
C LYS A 169 5.41 6.86 12.82
N ASP A 170 5.25 8.09 12.33
CA ASP A 170 4.45 8.40 11.13
C ASP A 170 5.33 8.49 9.86
N GLY A 171 6.60 8.12 9.97
CA GLY A 171 7.57 8.19 8.89
C GLY A 171 7.36 7.11 7.84
N VAL A 172 7.73 7.42 6.60
CA VAL A 172 7.61 6.49 5.48
C VAL A 172 8.82 5.59 5.41
N ILE A 173 8.58 4.29 5.31
CA ILE A 173 9.62 3.28 5.08
C ILE A 173 9.23 2.52 3.83
N THR A 174 10.14 2.45 2.86
CA THR A 174 9.99 1.67 1.62
C THR A 174 11.01 0.54 1.60
N VAL A 175 10.66 -0.55 0.92
CA VAL A 175 11.53 -1.73 0.76
C VAL A 175 11.84 -1.90 -0.72
N GLU A 176 13.12 -1.80 -1.07
CA GLU A 176 13.58 -1.84 -2.45
C GLU A 176 14.55 -2.99 -2.69
N GLU A 177 14.68 -3.42 -3.94
CA GLU A 177 15.68 -4.39 -4.34
C GLU A 177 17.03 -3.70 -4.43
N GLY A 178 17.97 -4.10 -3.57
CA GLY A 178 19.34 -3.60 -3.55
C GLY A 178 20.17 -4.19 -4.69
N LYS A 179 21.27 -3.52 -5.00
CA LYS A 179 22.25 -4.01 -5.98
C LYS A 179 23.44 -4.75 -5.33
N SER A 180 23.49 -4.76 -4.00
CA SER A 180 24.53 -5.43 -3.21
C SER A 180 24.01 -6.73 -2.60
N ALA A 181 24.92 -7.57 -2.12
CA ALA A 181 24.55 -8.75 -1.34
C ALA A 181 24.05 -8.40 0.07
N ASP A 182 24.45 -7.24 0.59
CA ASP A 182 24.10 -6.78 1.93
C ASP A 182 22.84 -5.91 1.91
N THR A 183 22.00 -6.07 2.92
CA THR A 183 20.82 -5.22 3.13
C THR A 183 21.24 -3.94 3.83
N THR A 184 20.88 -2.79 3.29
CA THR A 184 21.22 -1.47 3.83
C THR A 184 20.00 -0.62 4.11
N LEU A 185 20.16 0.34 5.03
CA LEU A 185 19.14 1.32 5.39
C LEU A 185 19.66 2.73 5.08
N ASP A 186 19.01 3.38 4.13
CA ASP A 186 19.26 4.76 3.76
C ASP A 186 18.08 5.65 4.15
N VAL A 187 18.36 6.91 4.51
CA VAL A 187 17.30 7.92 4.70
C VAL A 187 17.52 9.01 3.66
N VAL A 188 16.49 9.25 2.87
CA VAL A 188 16.53 10.17 1.74
C VAL A 188 15.42 11.22 1.84
N GLU A 189 15.59 12.36 1.17
CA GLU A 189 14.51 13.32 1.02
C GLU A 189 13.36 12.68 0.25
N GLY A 190 12.16 12.83 0.79
CA GLY A 190 10.97 12.24 0.20
C GLY A 190 9.74 12.53 1.05
N MET A 191 8.58 12.21 0.51
CA MET A 191 7.32 12.31 1.24
C MET A 191 6.27 11.36 0.70
N GLN A 192 5.31 11.03 1.56
CA GLN A 192 4.09 10.33 1.17
C GLN A 192 2.87 11.22 1.39
N PHE A 193 1.89 11.10 0.51
CA PHE A 193 0.58 11.71 0.68
C PHE A 193 -0.54 10.74 0.31
N ASP A 194 -1.68 10.92 0.94
CA ASP A 194 -2.87 10.07 0.93
C ASP A 194 -3.71 10.27 -0.35
N ARG A 195 -3.14 9.96 -1.50
CA ARG A 195 -3.81 9.87 -2.81
C ARG A 195 -3.15 8.76 -3.62
N GLY A 196 -3.95 7.79 -4.03
CA GLY A 196 -3.52 6.72 -4.92
C GLY A 196 -3.78 7.04 -6.40
N TYR A 197 -3.54 6.06 -7.26
CA TYR A 197 -3.76 6.19 -8.69
C TYR A 197 -5.25 6.42 -9.03
N THR A 198 -5.50 7.26 -10.03
CA THR A 198 -6.88 7.56 -10.50
C THR A 198 -7.52 6.40 -11.25
N SER A 199 -6.75 5.40 -11.68
CA SER A 199 -7.25 4.21 -12.38
C SER A 199 -6.38 2.99 -12.08
N PRO A 200 -6.99 1.81 -11.80
CA PRO A 200 -6.24 0.56 -11.62
C PRO A 200 -5.43 0.14 -12.85
N TYR A 201 -5.76 0.66 -14.03
CA TYR A 201 -5.01 0.40 -15.26
C TYR A 201 -3.61 1.04 -15.28
N PHE A 202 -3.28 1.92 -14.35
CA PHE A 202 -1.92 2.43 -14.16
C PHE A 202 -0.99 1.45 -13.46
N VAL A 203 -1.51 0.43 -12.80
CA VAL A 203 -0.73 -0.59 -12.07
C VAL A 203 0.34 -1.22 -12.97
N THR A 204 1.56 -1.31 -12.45
CA THR A 204 2.71 -1.94 -13.09
C THR A 204 3.08 -3.25 -12.42
N ASP A 205 2.82 -3.37 -11.12
CA ASP A 205 2.98 -4.58 -10.31
C ASP A 205 1.59 -5.08 -9.87
N ALA A 206 1.07 -6.08 -10.59
CA ALA A 206 -0.27 -6.62 -10.33
C ALA A 206 -0.36 -7.43 -9.02
N GLU A 207 0.76 -7.97 -8.52
CA GLU A 207 0.78 -8.74 -7.27
C GLU A 207 0.56 -7.83 -6.07
N ARG A 208 1.12 -6.61 -6.13
CA ARG A 208 1.04 -5.60 -5.07
C ARG A 208 -0.01 -4.54 -5.32
N MET A 209 -0.58 -4.53 -6.52
CA MET A 209 -1.47 -3.44 -6.97
C MET A 209 -0.79 -2.06 -6.87
N GLU A 210 0.50 -2.01 -7.18
CA GLU A 210 1.32 -0.80 -7.17
C GLU A 210 1.70 -0.35 -8.58
N SER A 211 1.98 0.93 -8.70
CA SER A 211 2.47 1.56 -9.91
C SER A 211 3.79 2.26 -9.60
N ILE A 212 4.86 1.86 -10.28
CA ILE A 212 6.23 2.31 -10.00
C ILE A 212 6.77 3.05 -11.21
N LEU A 213 7.36 4.23 -10.98
CA LEU A 213 8.13 4.99 -11.97
C LEU A 213 9.54 5.23 -11.45
N GLU A 214 10.51 4.91 -12.28
CA GLU A 214 11.92 5.22 -12.04
C GLU A 214 12.32 6.49 -12.81
N ASP A 215 13.05 7.39 -12.14
CA ASP A 215 13.50 8.69 -12.66
C ASP A 215 12.41 9.52 -13.39
N PRO A 216 11.17 9.62 -12.85
CA PRO A 216 10.07 10.26 -13.55
C PRO A 216 10.20 11.78 -13.57
N TYR A 217 9.57 12.39 -14.57
CA TYR A 217 9.14 13.78 -14.50
C TYR A 217 7.80 13.86 -13.76
N ILE A 218 7.60 14.96 -13.02
CA ILE A 218 6.41 15.18 -12.18
C ILE A 218 5.79 16.52 -12.55
N ILE A 219 4.58 16.52 -13.11
CA ILE A 219 3.80 17.74 -13.27
C ILE A 219 2.92 17.96 -12.06
N ILE A 220 2.87 19.18 -11.56
CA ILE A 220 2.15 19.57 -10.36
C ILE A 220 1.22 20.72 -10.70
N THR A 221 -0.09 20.51 -10.58
CA THR A 221 -1.08 21.54 -10.90
C THR A 221 -2.28 21.49 -9.95
N ASP A 222 -2.86 22.64 -9.66
CA ASP A 222 -4.12 22.79 -8.94
C ASP A 222 -5.34 22.73 -9.87
N LYS A 223 -5.12 22.55 -11.18
CA LYS A 223 -6.18 22.46 -12.17
C LYS A 223 -6.70 21.05 -12.35
N LYS A 224 -7.95 20.96 -12.73
CA LYS A 224 -8.56 19.73 -13.25
C LYS A 224 -8.17 19.56 -14.72
N ILE A 225 -7.77 18.33 -15.10
CA ILE A 225 -7.41 17.99 -16.48
C ILE A 225 -8.49 17.07 -17.06
N SER A 226 -9.31 17.58 -17.96
CA SER A 226 -10.38 16.81 -18.61
C SER A 226 -10.13 16.61 -20.10
N SER A 227 -9.33 17.48 -20.75
CA SER A 227 -8.95 17.41 -22.16
C SER A 227 -7.46 17.12 -22.33
N MET A 228 -7.13 16.21 -23.23
CA MET A 228 -5.74 15.92 -23.60
C MET A 228 -5.01 17.10 -24.23
N GLN A 229 -5.73 18.00 -24.88
CA GLN A 229 -5.13 19.16 -25.55
C GLN A 229 -4.35 20.06 -24.60
N GLU A 230 -4.74 20.10 -23.33
CA GLU A 230 -4.11 20.94 -22.31
C GLU A 230 -2.69 20.47 -21.95
N ILE A 231 -2.43 19.16 -22.02
CA ILE A 231 -1.14 18.55 -21.61
C ILE A 231 -0.39 17.92 -22.79
N LEU A 232 -0.98 17.84 -23.97
CA LEU A 232 -0.39 17.17 -25.13
C LEU A 232 0.99 17.71 -25.52
N PRO A 233 1.23 19.04 -25.59
CA PRO A 233 2.53 19.58 -25.97
C PRO A 233 3.64 19.19 -24.97
N LEU A 234 3.31 19.08 -23.67
CA LEU A 234 4.22 18.66 -22.64
C LEU A 234 4.46 17.15 -22.70
N LEU A 235 3.40 16.40 -22.87
CA LEU A 235 3.43 14.94 -22.96
C LEU A 235 4.33 14.46 -24.10
N GLU A 236 4.23 15.07 -25.28
CA GLU A 236 5.08 14.76 -26.44
C GLU A 236 6.57 14.97 -26.12
N LYS A 237 6.92 16.05 -25.43
CA LYS A 237 8.30 16.33 -24.98
C LYS A 237 8.79 15.28 -24.00
N VAL A 238 7.94 14.88 -23.00
CA VAL A 238 8.31 13.88 -22.01
C VAL A 238 8.49 12.50 -22.65
N VAL A 239 7.62 12.10 -23.57
CA VAL A 239 7.74 10.83 -24.32
C VAL A 239 9.08 10.75 -25.08
N GLN A 240 9.53 11.83 -25.67
CA GLN A 240 10.83 11.87 -26.39
C GLN A 240 12.03 11.59 -25.46
N THR A 241 11.90 11.85 -24.15
CA THR A 241 12.97 11.54 -23.18
C THR A 241 12.99 10.07 -22.76
N GLY A 242 11.92 9.30 -23.01
CA GLY A 242 11.77 7.92 -22.57
C GLY A 242 11.53 7.74 -21.07
N LYS A 243 11.48 8.82 -20.28
CA LYS A 243 11.23 8.80 -18.84
C LYS A 243 9.76 8.59 -18.51
N GLY A 244 9.50 8.12 -17.28
CA GLY A 244 8.16 8.06 -16.72
C GLY A 244 7.57 9.44 -16.44
N PHE A 245 6.26 9.54 -16.36
CA PHE A 245 5.55 10.79 -16.12
C PHE A 245 4.49 10.62 -15.02
N LEU A 246 4.66 11.32 -13.90
CA LEU A 246 3.66 11.44 -12.86
C LEU A 246 2.86 12.72 -13.05
N ILE A 247 1.54 12.62 -13.06
CA ILE A 247 0.63 13.76 -13.14
C ILE A 247 -0.06 13.92 -11.79
N ILE A 248 0.20 15.04 -11.10
CA ILE A 248 -0.49 15.44 -9.87
C ILE A 248 -1.37 16.63 -10.21
N ALA A 249 -2.69 16.42 -10.23
CA ALA A 249 -3.67 17.42 -10.62
C ALA A 249 -4.86 17.43 -9.64
N GLU A 250 -5.66 18.51 -9.61
CA GLU A 250 -6.88 18.53 -8.79
C GLU A 250 -7.76 17.31 -9.06
N ASP A 251 -8.00 17.04 -10.33
CA ASP A 251 -8.67 15.83 -10.82
C ASP A 251 -8.20 15.54 -12.25
N ILE A 252 -8.32 14.28 -12.67
CA ILE A 252 -8.05 13.85 -14.04
C ILE A 252 -9.19 12.93 -14.42
N ASP A 253 -9.99 13.35 -15.40
CA ASP A 253 -11.17 12.60 -15.81
C ASP A 253 -11.42 12.66 -17.34
N GLY A 254 -12.57 12.16 -17.75
CA GLY A 254 -13.08 12.25 -19.12
C GLY A 254 -12.12 11.70 -20.18
N GLU A 255 -11.95 12.48 -21.24
CA GLU A 255 -11.10 12.14 -22.38
C GLU A 255 -9.61 12.03 -21.99
N ALA A 256 -9.14 12.90 -21.10
CA ALA A 256 -7.75 12.90 -20.66
C ALA A 256 -7.37 11.58 -19.97
N LEU A 257 -8.15 11.15 -18.98
CA LEU A 257 -7.92 9.89 -18.29
C LEU A 257 -7.98 8.70 -19.22
N ALA A 258 -9.01 8.62 -20.08
CA ALA A 258 -9.16 7.51 -21.03
C ALA A 258 -7.96 7.41 -21.97
N THR A 259 -7.48 8.54 -22.50
CA THR A 259 -6.34 8.58 -23.41
C THR A 259 -5.04 8.18 -22.73
N LEU A 260 -4.79 8.65 -21.50
CA LEU A 260 -3.61 8.25 -20.70
C LEU A 260 -3.61 6.74 -20.44
N VAL A 261 -4.75 6.18 -20.03
CA VAL A 261 -4.92 4.74 -19.78
C VAL A 261 -4.68 3.92 -21.05
N VAL A 262 -5.27 4.29 -22.18
CA VAL A 262 -5.08 3.56 -23.44
C VAL A 262 -3.62 3.56 -23.89
N ASN A 263 -2.93 4.70 -23.80
CA ASN A 263 -1.52 4.79 -24.18
C ASN A 263 -0.61 4.04 -23.22
N LYS A 264 -0.92 4.01 -21.92
CA LYS A 264 -0.21 3.20 -20.93
C LYS A 264 -0.38 1.70 -21.24
N ILE A 265 -1.60 1.22 -21.52
CA ILE A 265 -1.86 -0.19 -21.86
C ILE A 265 -1.13 -0.59 -23.15
N ARG A 266 -1.05 0.30 -24.12
CA ARG A 266 -0.29 0.09 -25.37
C ARG A 266 1.22 0.12 -25.18
N GLY A 267 1.72 0.49 -24.00
CA GLY A 267 3.16 0.62 -23.72
C GLY A 267 3.83 1.84 -24.39
N THR A 268 3.07 2.74 -25.00
CA THR A 268 3.58 3.96 -25.65
C THR A 268 3.90 5.06 -24.63
N LEU A 269 3.30 5.00 -23.44
CA LEU A 269 3.47 6.00 -22.39
C LEU A 269 3.65 5.33 -21.04
N LYS A 270 4.69 5.71 -20.33
CA LYS A 270 4.91 5.34 -18.92
C LYS A 270 4.34 6.45 -18.05
N VAL A 271 3.07 6.36 -17.69
CA VAL A 271 2.37 7.43 -16.97
C VAL A 271 1.59 6.89 -15.78
N ILE A 272 1.54 7.70 -14.73
CA ILE A 272 0.62 7.55 -13.60
C ILE A 272 -0.06 8.90 -13.38
N ALA A 273 -1.34 8.86 -13.06
CA ALA A 273 -2.11 10.04 -12.72
C ALA A 273 -2.69 9.88 -11.31
N VAL A 274 -2.49 10.89 -10.47
CA VAL A 274 -2.96 10.95 -9.08
C VAL A 274 -3.66 12.26 -8.81
N LYS A 275 -4.62 12.26 -7.87
CA LYS A 275 -5.25 13.50 -7.42
C LYS A 275 -4.34 14.24 -6.46
N ALA A 276 -4.38 15.57 -6.52
CA ALA A 276 -3.68 16.44 -5.58
C ALA A 276 -4.19 16.22 -4.14
N PRO A 277 -3.29 16.17 -3.15
CA PRO A 277 -3.67 16.01 -1.75
C PRO A 277 -4.33 17.27 -1.19
N GLY A 278 -5.21 17.10 -0.21
CA GLY A 278 -5.91 18.22 0.45
C GLY A 278 -7.00 18.86 -0.40
N PHE A 279 -7.56 19.96 0.14
CA PHE A 279 -8.65 20.75 -0.47
C PHE A 279 -8.42 22.25 -0.24
N GLY A 280 -8.89 23.09 -1.16
CA GLY A 280 -8.79 24.55 -1.04
C GLY A 280 -7.35 25.03 -0.87
N ASP A 281 -7.12 25.98 0.05
CA ASP A 281 -5.79 26.56 0.27
C ASP A 281 -4.78 25.54 0.79
N ARG A 282 -5.20 24.52 1.53
CA ARG A 282 -4.33 23.44 1.95
C ARG A 282 -3.79 22.62 0.77
N ARG A 283 -4.60 22.40 -0.26
CA ARG A 283 -4.12 21.74 -1.50
C ARG A 283 -2.98 22.54 -2.12
N LYS A 284 -3.12 23.85 -2.24
CA LYS A 284 -2.08 24.73 -2.80
C LYS A 284 -0.79 24.63 -2.01
N GLU A 285 -0.89 24.68 -0.70
CA GLU A 285 0.24 24.56 0.21
C GLU A 285 0.95 23.20 0.10
N MET A 286 0.19 22.10 -0.01
CA MET A 286 0.74 20.76 -0.18
C MET A 286 1.36 20.58 -1.58
N LEU A 287 0.75 21.14 -2.64
CA LEU A 287 1.35 21.15 -3.97
C LEU A 287 2.67 21.93 -4.00
N GLN A 288 2.74 23.04 -3.26
CA GLN A 288 3.98 23.80 -3.11
C GLN A 288 5.06 23.00 -2.36
N ASP A 289 4.68 22.26 -1.32
CA ASP A 289 5.61 21.39 -0.59
C ASP A 289 6.17 20.29 -1.51
N ILE A 290 5.31 19.68 -2.34
CA ILE A 290 5.72 18.67 -3.34
C ILE A 290 6.63 19.30 -4.41
N ALA A 291 6.31 20.50 -4.88
CA ALA A 291 7.13 21.23 -5.87
C ALA A 291 8.54 21.50 -5.35
N ILE A 292 8.66 22.04 -4.13
CA ILE A 292 9.94 22.29 -3.49
C ILE A 292 10.73 20.99 -3.28
N LEU A 293 10.06 19.91 -2.84
CA LEU A 293 10.70 18.61 -2.64
C LEU A 293 11.26 18.03 -3.93
N THR A 294 10.58 18.25 -5.05
CA THR A 294 10.92 17.64 -6.35
C THR A 294 11.70 18.58 -7.28
N GLY A 295 11.91 19.83 -6.85
CA GLY A 295 12.56 20.87 -7.66
C GLY A 295 11.70 21.32 -8.85
N GLY A 296 10.37 21.16 -8.76
CA GLY A 296 9.42 21.57 -9.79
C GLY A 296 8.72 22.88 -9.47
N THR A 297 7.79 23.26 -10.35
CA THR A 297 6.96 24.46 -10.20
C THR A 297 5.48 24.07 -10.22
N VAL A 298 4.69 24.66 -9.31
CA VAL A 298 3.23 24.49 -9.34
C VAL A 298 2.66 25.29 -10.50
N ILE A 299 1.97 24.62 -11.42
CA ILE A 299 1.31 25.24 -12.56
C ILE A 299 -0.12 25.58 -12.13
N SER A 300 -0.39 26.86 -11.90
CA SER A 300 -1.70 27.35 -11.47
C SER A 300 -2.03 28.70 -12.13
N GLU A 301 -3.30 29.07 -12.09
CA GLU A 301 -3.72 30.40 -12.58
C GLU A 301 -3.18 31.53 -11.72
N GLU A 302 -2.98 31.28 -10.44
CA GLU A 302 -2.41 32.29 -9.51
C GLU A 302 -0.95 32.59 -9.82
N THR A 303 -0.20 31.58 -10.30
CA THR A 303 1.19 31.77 -10.77
C THR A 303 1.26 32.33 -12.20
N GLY A 304 0.12 32.52 -12.87
CA GLY A 304 0.04 32.95 -14.26
C GLY A 304 0.50 31.90 -15.28
N LEU A 305 0.74 30.66 -14.82
CA LEU A 305 1.23 29.58 -15.66
C LEU A 305 0.06 28.75 -16.21
N LYS A 306 0.12 28.42 -17.49
CA LYS A 306 -0.85 27.55 -18.15
C LYS A 306 -0.23 26.20 -18.47
N LEU A 307 -1.04 25.13 -18.44
CA LEU A 307 -0.60 23.77 -18.72
C LEU A 307 -0.09 23.61 -20.16
N ASP A 308 -0.71 24.27 -21.13
CA ASP A 308 -0.34 24.26 -22.55
C ASP A 308 1.01 24.95 -22.82
N ALA A 309 1.42 25.87 -21.94
CA ALA A 309 2.70 26.57 -21.98
C ALA A 309 3.80 25.93 -21.12
N ALA A 310 3.50 24.82 -20.45
CA ALA A 310 4.45 24.16 -19.57
C ALA A 310 5.67 23.61 -20.33
N THR A 311 6.83 23.71 -19.70
CA THR A 311 8.11 23.20 -20.23
C THR A 311 8.69 22.12 -19.31
N ILE A 312 9.64 21.35 -19.81
CA ILE A 312 10.30 20.28 -19.02
C ILE A 312 11.00 20.86 -17.79
N ASP A 313 11.54 22.06 -17.87
CA ASP A 313 12.26 22.72 -16.77
C ASP A 313 11.34 23.08 -15.59
N MET A 314 10.03 23.13 -15.81
CA MET A 314 9.04 23.37 -14.76
C MET A 314 8.63 22.08 -14.03
N LEU A 315 9.01 20.92 -14.58
CA LEU A 315 8.66 19.62 -14.01
C LEU A 315 9.54 19.27 -12.84
N GLY A 316 8.93 18.80 -11.77
CA GLY A 316 9.65 18.14 -10.69
C GLY A 316 10.26 16.82 -11.14
N GLN A 317 11.25 16.34 -10.40
CA GLN A 317 11.90 15.06 -10.62
C GLN A 317 12.09 14.33 -9.29
N ALA A 318 12.11 13.02 -9.34
CA ALA A 318 12.49 12.18 -8.22
C ALA A 318 13.23 10.95 -8.74
N LYS A 319 13.97 10.26 -7.87
CA LYS A 319 14.62 9.01 -8.26
C LYS A 319 13.60 7.90 -8.48
N ARG A 320 12.56 7.89 -7.64
CA ARG A 320 11.48 6.88 -7.72
C ARG A 320 10.16 7.44 -7.21
N VAL A 321 9.08 6.97 -7.79
CA VAL A 321 7.72 7.21 -7.29
C VAL A 321 6.99 5.88 -7.23
N VAL A 322 6.35 5.60 -6.09
CA VAL A 322 5.50 4.43 -5.87
C VAL A 322 4.08 4.92 -5.56
N VAL A 323 3.11 4.41 -6.30
CA VAL A 323 1.70 4.75 -6.12
C VAL A 323 0.89 3.49 -5.92
N ASP A 324 0.26 3.37 -4.77
CA ASP A 324 -0.72 2.33 -4.48
C ASP A 324 -2.17 2.85 -4.65
N LYS A 325 -3.15 2.10 -4.16
CA LYS A 325 -4.57 2.49 -4.25
C LYS A 325 -4.90 3.73 -3.42
N GLU A 326 -4.16 3.99 -2.36
CA GLU A 326 -4.47 5.01 -1.35
C GLU A 326 -3.40 6.09 -1.24
N ASN A 327 -2.15 5.78 -1.55
CA ASN A 327 -1.00 6.62 -1.30
C ASN A 327 -0.12 6.84 -2.52
N THR A 328 0.59 7.96 -2.51
CA THR A 328 1.70 8.26 -3.43
C THR A 328 2.94 8.59 -2.60
N THR A 329 4.02 7.83 -2.83
CA THR A 329 5.31 8.00 -2.17
C THR A 329 6.34 8.50 -3.18
N ILE A 330 6.94 9.65 -2.90
CA ILE A 330 8.03 10.24 -3.67
C ILE A 330 9.33 9.96 -2.91
N VAL A 331 10.28 9.30 -3.54
CA VAL A 331 11.56 8.89 -2.96
C VAL A 331 12.69 9.64 -3.67
N SER A 332 13.58 10.28 -2.90
CA SER A 332 14.69 11.08 -3.40
C SER A 332 14.23 12.13 -4.41
N GLY A 333 13.45 13.10 -3.95
CA GLY A 333 13.09 14.28 -4.74
C GLY A 333 14.33 15.10 -5.12
N ALA A 334 14.31 15.74 -6.30
CA ALA A 334 15.43 16.51 -6.84
C ALA A 334 15.51 17.96 -6.33
N GLY A 335 14.65 18.32 -5.36
CA GLY A 335 14.64 19.66 -4.76
C GLY A 335 15.92 19.98 -3.99
N SER A 336 16.27 21.26 -3.89
CA SER A 336 17.45 21.67 -3.14
C SER A 336 17.21 21.57 -1.63
N LYS A 337 18.20 21.04 -0.90
CA LYS A 337 18.16 20.98 0.58
C LYS A 337 17.94 22.34 1.23
N GLU A 338 18.45 23.39 0.59
CA GLU A 338 18.31 24.76 1.07
C GLU A 338 16.86 25.22 1.00
N GLU A 339 16.19 25.03 -0.13
CA GLU A 339 14.77 25.40 -0.32
C GLU A 339 13.84 24.56 0.57
N ILE A 340 14.11 23.26 0.71
CA ILE A 340 13.39 22.39 1.63
C ILE A 340 13.56 22.89 3.08
N GLY A 341 14.79 23.24 3.49
CA GLY A 341 15.07 23.80 4.81
C GLY A 341 14.37 25.14 5.06
N GLN A 342 14.34 26.03 4.08
CA GLN A 342 13.60 27.29 4.15
C GLN A 342 12.10 27.05 4.31
N ARG A 343 11.54 26.10 3.56
CA ARG A 343 10.13 25.73 3.66
C ARG A 343 9.78 25.16 5.03
N ILE A 344 10.60 24.29 5.56
CA ILE A 344 10.47 23.74 6.92
C ILE A 344 10.43 24.86 7.96
N ASN A 345 11.33 25.84 7.87
CA ASN A 345 11.36 26.97 8.78
C ASN A 345 10.13 27.86 8.65
N GLN A 346 9.62 28.05 7.42
CA GLN A 346 8.37 28.76 7.19
C GLN A 346 7.19 28.10 7.88
N ILE A 347 7.05 26.77 7.73
CA ILE A 347 5.96 26.01 8.38
C ILE A 347 6.09 26.08 9.90
N ARG A 348 7.31 25.95 10.46
CA ARG A 348 7.53 26.11 11.92
C ARG A 348 7.05 27.46 12.44
N LYS A 349 7.35 28.52 11.72
CA LYS A 349 6.89 29.85 12.07
C LYS A 349 5.35 29.96 12.02
N GLN A 350 4.71 29.39 11.00
CA GLN A 350 3.25 29.33 10.92
C GLN A 350 2.63 28.57 12.11
N ILE A 351 3.26 27.49 12.58
CA ILE A 351 2.83 26.72 13.77
C ILE A 351 2.89 27.59 15.03
N GLU A 352 3.90 28.47 15.17
CA GLU A 352 4.02 29.37 16.32
C GLU A 352 3.01 30.53 16.28
N GLU A 353 2.68 31.02 15.09
CA GLU A 353 1.78 32.16 14.89
C GLU A 353 0.30 31.78 14.91
N THR A 354 -0.05 30.52 14.58
CA THR A 354 -1.46 30.10 14.51
C THR A 354 -2.08 29.93 15.89
N LYS A 355 -3.34 30.41 16.03
CA LYS A 355 -4.14 30.29 17.25
C LYS A 355 -5.16 29.15 17.19
N SER A 356 -5.32 28.51 16.04
CA SER A 356 -6.25 27.42 15.83
C SER A 356 -5.54 26.08 16.11
N ASP A 357 -6.02 25.32 17.07
CA ASP A 357 -5.47 24.00 17.40
C ASP A 357 -5.56 23.06 16.20
N TYR A 358 -6.65 23.12 15.42
CA TYR A 358 -6.81 22.33 14.22
C TYR A 358 -5.82 22.70 13.12
N ASP A 359 -5.57 23.98 12.86
CA ASP A 359 -4.59 24.42 11.88
C ASP A 359 -3.17 24.07 12.32
N LYS A 360 -2.92 24.18 13.63
CA LYS A 360 -1.65 23.77 14.23
C LYS A 360 -1.36 22.28 14.00
N GLU A 361 -2.33 21.42 14.23
CA GLU A 361 -2.24 19.99 13.97
C GLU A 361 -1.91 19.72 12.49
N LYS A 362 -2.63 20.36 11.57
CA LYS A 362 -2.40 20.18 10.11
C LYS A 362 -1.07 20.74 9.63
N LEU A 363 -0.57 21.81 10.22
CA LEU A 363 0.78 22.31 9.96
C LEU A 363 1.85 21.37 10.51
N GLN A 364 1.62 20.73 11.67
CA GLN A 364 2.50 19.73 12.24
C GLN A 364 2.57 18.46 11.36
N GLU A 365 1.44 17.98 10.84
CA GLU A 365 1.40 16.88 9.87
C GLU A 365 2.24 17.20 8.61
N ARG A 366 2.09 18.41 8.05
CA ARG A 366 2.89 18.84 6.88
C ARG A 366 4.39 18.92 7.21
N LEU A 367 4.71 19.47 8.38
CA LEU A 367 6.10 19.54 8.85
C LEU A 367 6.70 18.14 8.97
N ALA A 368 5.98 17.21 9.58
CA ALA A 368 6.42 15.81 9.75
C ALA A 368 6.69 15.15 8.38
N LYS A 369 5.79 15.33 7.39
CA LYS A 369 5.96 14.80 6.04
C LYS A 369 7.21 15.34 5.31
N LEU A 370 7.59 16.59 5.54
CA LEU A 370 8.77 17.20 4.93
C LEU A 370 10.07 16.89 5.69
N THR A 371 10.01 16.78 7.03
CA THR A 371 11.20 16.57 7.86
C THR A 371 11.58 15.11 8.04
N GLY A 372 10.60 14.21 8.01
CA GLY A 372 10.80 12.78 8.24
C GLY A 372 11.59 12.08 7.14
N GLY A 373 11.50 12.58 5.91
CA GLY A 373 12.06 11.91 4.74
C GLY A 373 11.43 10.55 4.50
N VAL A 374 12.13 9.72 3.74
CA VAL A 374 11.77 8.32 3.48
C VAL A 374 12.95 7.42 3.87
N ALA A 375 12.73 6.46 4.74
CA ALA A 375 13.68 5.40 5.00
C ALA A 375 13.56 4.33 3.90
N VAL A 376 14.64 4.04 3.21
CA VAL A 376 14.71 3.06 2.14
C VAL A 376 15.50 1.86 2.63
N ILE A 377 14.85 0.71 2.76
CA ILE A 377 15.50 -0.57 3.04
C ILE A 377 15.84 -1.21 1.70
N ASN A 378 17.12 -1.16 1.33
CA ASN A 378 17.64 -1.81 0.12
C ASN A 378 17.98 -3.27 0.47
N VAL A 379 17.17 -4.19 -0.02
CA VAL A 379 17.32 -5.63 0.29
C VAL A 379 18.42 -6.22 -0.54
N GLY A 380 19.43 -6.79 0.13
CA GLY A 380 20.52 -7.53 -0.51
C GLY A 380 20.40 -9.03 -0.29
N ALA A 381 20.74 -9.81 -1.32
CA ALA A 381 20.85 -11.26 -1.27
C ALA A 381 21.77 -11.78 -2.38
N ALA A 382 22.19 -13.05 -2.26
CA ALA A 382 23.07 -13.68 -3.23
C ALA A 382 22.34 -14.07 -4.53
N THR A 383 21.04 -14.31 -4.49
CA THR A 383 20.21 -14.71 -5.63
C THR A 383 18.92 -13.87 -5.70
N GLU A 384 18.36 -13.73 -6.90
CA GLU A 384 17.10 -13.02 -7.13
C GLU A 384 15.93 -13.63 -6.35
N THR A 385 15.87 -14.96 -6.27
CA THR A 385 14.81 -15.67 -5.53
C THR A 385 14.89 -15.39 -4.03
N GLU A 386 16.08 -15.42 -3.45
CA GLU A 386 16.31 -15.09 -2.05
C GLU A 386 16.01 -13.62 -1.76
N MET A 387 16.39 -12.73 -2.66
CA MET A 387 16.11 -11.30 -2.54
C MET A 387 14.60 -11.01 -2.52
N LYS A 388 13.84 -11.64 -3.40
CA LYS A 388 12.38 -11.50 -3.43
C LYS A 388 11.72 -12.03 -2.16
N GLU A 389 12.16 -13.21 -1.68
CA GLU A 389 11.66 -13.80 -0.43
C GLU A 389 11.97 -12.90 0.77
N LYS A 390 13.21 -12.42 0.88
CA LYS A 390 13.65 -11.54 1.96
C LYS A 390 12.92 -10.20 1.94
N LYS A 391 12.66 -9.66 0.74
CA LYS A 391 11.88 -8.43 0.54
C LYS A 391 10.46 -8.59 1.05
N LEU A 392 9.74 -9.65 0.65
CA LEU A 392 8.38 -9.92 1.11
C LEU A 392 8.34 -10.04 2.64
N ARG A 393 9.29 -10.77 3.23
CA ARG A 393 9.40 -10.96 4.67
C ARG A 393 9.64 -9.64 5.43
N ILE A 394 10.46 -8.74 4.88
CA ILE A 394 10.68 -7.40 5.45
C ILE A 394 9.40 -6.54 5.37
N GLU A 395 8.68 -6.61 4.25
CA GLU A 395 7.43 -5.87 4.05
C GLU A 395 6.33 -6.33 5.02
N ASP A 396 6.15 -7.64 5.18
CA ASP A 396 5.20 -8.21 6.14
C ASP A 396 5.54 -7.77 7.57
N ALA A 397 6.82 -7.86 7.94
CA ALA A 397 7.29 -7.42 9.25
C ALA A 397 7.12 -5.91 9.47
N LEU A 398 7.30 -5.10 8.45
CA LEU A 398 7.07 -3.66 8.50
C LEU A 398 5.58 -3.34 8.71
N ASN A 399 4.69 -4.00 7.97
CA ASN A 399 3.24 -3.81 8.10
C ASN A 399 2.75 -4.24 9.49
N ALA A 400 3.19 -5.41 9.96
CA ALA A 400 2.89 -5.89 11.32
C ALA A 400 3.38 -4.92 12.41
N THR A 401 4.57 -4.36 12.22
CA THR A 401 5.15 -3.41 13.18
C THR A 401 4.40 -2.09 13.20
N ARG A 402 4.00 -1.56 12.04
CA ARG A 402 3.16 -0.36 11.93
C ARG A 402 1.81 -0.56 12.63
N ALA A 403 1.11 -1.65 12.30
CA ALA A 403 -0.16 -1.99 12.94
C ALA A 403 -0.02 -2.11 14.46
N ALA A 404 1.07 -2.72 14.96
CA ALA A 404 1.33 -2.84 16.39
C ALA A 404 1.64 -1.50 17.08
N VAL A 405 2.30 -0.57 16.39
CA VAL A 405 2.56 0.78 16.92
C VAL A 405 1.27 1.60 17.02
N GLU A 406 0.37 1.44 16.07
CA GLU A 406 -0.92 2.14 16.01
C GLU A 406 -1.94 1.55 17.00
N GLU A 407 -2.19 0.25 16.92
CA GLU A 407 -3.27 -0.44 17.63
C GLU A 407 -2.80 -1.12 18.95
N GLY A 408 -1.51 -1.33 19.11
CA GLY A 408 -0.94 -2.13 20.19
C GLY A 408 -0.80 -3.59 19.85
N LEU A 409 -0.45 -4.40 20.86
CA LEU A 409 -0.24 -5.83 20.72
C LEU A 409 -0.96 -6.62 21.81
N VAL A 410 -1.34 -7.83 21.47
CA VAL A 410 -1.87 -8.85 22.41
C VAL A 410 -0.95 -10.08 22.42
N PRO A 411 -0.94 -10.91 23.49
CA PRO A 411 -0.20 -12.15 23.47
C PRO A 411 -0.64 -13.04 22.30
N GLY A 412 0.33 -13.66 21.63
CA GLY A 412 0.06 -14.63 20.58
C GLY A 412 -0.37 -16.01 21.11
N GLY A 413 -0.53 -16.97 20.18
CA GLY A 413 -0.86 -18.37 20.53
C GLY A 413 -2.34 -18.64 20.82
N GLY A 414 -3.22 -17.70 20.54
CA GLY A 414 -4.68 -17.85 20.75
C GLY A 414 -5.11 -17.63 22.20
N VAL A 415 -4.37 -16.84 22.95
CA VAL A 415 -4.65 -16.52 24.37
C VAL A 415 -5.81 -15.53 24.49
#